data_882b5494f384167e169ed93f28886e97
#
_entry.id   882b5494f384167e169ed93f28886e97
#
_cell.length_a   1.000
_cell.length_b   1.000
_cell.length_c   1.000
_cell.angle_alpha   90.00
_cell.angle_beta   90.00
_cell.angle_gamma   90.00
#
_symmetry.space_group_name_H-M   'P 1'
#
loop_
_entity.id
_entity.type
_entity.pdbx_description
1 polymer ?
#
loop_
_entity_poly.entity_id
_entity_poly.type
_entity_poly.pdbx_seq_one_letter_code
_entity_poly.pdbx_strand_id
1 'polypeptide(L)'
;SFRAYVLDSTETVRTAQEKHNTLSSSTVALGRTLIANQILAANQKGESKITVKVIGNSSFGHIISVADTKGHVKGYIQNPGVDIKKTATGEVLVGPFMGQGQFVSIIDYGTGNPYTSSTPLISGEIGEDFAYYLTESEQTPSAVGLNVLLDEEDKVKVAGGFMLQVLPGASEEEIARYEKRIQEMPAIST
;
A
#
# COMPACT_ATOMS: atom_id res chain seq x y z
N SER A 1 3.08 -21.15 11.15
CA SER A 1 3.67 -19.92 11.63
C SER A 1 3.28 -18.75 10.73
N PHE A 2 3.29 -17.54 11.31
CA PHE A 2 2.84 -16.32 10.65
C PHE A 2 3.86 -15.21 10.86
N ARG A 3 3.88 -14.27 9.93
CA ARG A 3 4.65 -13.02 10.05
C ARG A 3 3.67 -11.86 9.96
N ALA A 4 3.75 -10.93 10.89
CA ALA A 4 2.86 -9.77 10.93
C ALA A 4 3.65 -8.47 11.03
N TYR A 5 3.17 -7.44 10.32
CA TYR A 5 3.66 -6.07 10.40
C TYR A 5 2.48 -5.16 10.64
N VAL A 6 2.64 -4.20 11.55
CA VAL A 6 1.68 -3.13 11.79
C VAL A 6 2.44 -1.81 11.78
N LEU A 7 1.96 -0.85 11.01
CA LEU A 7 2.59 0.45 10.85
C LEU A 7 1.63 1.59 11.20
N ASP A 8 2.16 2.60 11.88
CA ASP A 8 1.56 3.94 11.92
C ASP A 8 2.36 4.81 10.95
N SER A 9 1.72 5.26 9.88
CA SER A 9 2.33 6.07 8.83
C SER A 9 1.73 7.48 8.76
N THR A 10 1.06 7.92 9.81
CA THR A 10 0.31 9.18 9.82
C THR A 10 1.20 10.37 9.43
N GLU A 11 2.36 10.51 10.07
CA GLU A 11 3.26 11.63 9.77
C GLU A 11 3.85 11.54 8.36
N THR A 12 4.17 10.35 7.90
CA THR A 12 4.69 10.12 6.55
C THR A 12 3.69 10.56 5.49
N VAL A 13 2.42 10.15 5.61
CA VAL A 13 1.38 10.49 4.63
C VAL A 13 0.99 11.96 4.75
N ARG A 14 0.92 12.49 5.96
CA ARG A 14 0.66 13.91 6.19
C ARG A 14 1.72 14.79 5.53
N THR A 15 2.99 14.45 5.70
CA THR A 15 4.11 15.16 5.06
C THR A 15 4.01 15.11 3.54
N ALA A 16 3.68 13.94 2.97
CA ALA A 16 3.51 13.80 1.53
C ALA A 16 2.35 14.67 1.00
N GLN A 17 1.24 14.71 1.73
CA GLN A 17 0.09 15.55 1.38
C GLN A 17 0.49 17.03 1.34
N GLU A 18 1.18 17.51 2.35
CA GLU A 18 1.62 18.90 2.44
C GLU A 18 2.61 19.24 1.33
N LYS A 19 3.59 18.37 1.12
CA LYS A 19 4.67 18.58 0.14
C LYS A 19 4.17 18.61 -1.29
N HIS A 20 3.22 17.75 -1.63
CA HIS A 20 2.72 17.58 -3.01
C HIS A 20 1.36 18.24 -3.24
N ASN A 21 0.77 18.86 -2.23
CA ASN A 21 -0.55 19.50 -2.29
C ASN A 21 -1.61 18.57 -2.89
N THR A 22 -1.66 17.33 -2.42
CA THR A 22 -2.64 16.37 -2.92
C THR A 22 -4.04 16.67 -2.39
N LEU A 23 -5.03 16.56 -3.25
CA LEU A 23 -6.44 16.61 -2.87
C LEU A 23 -6.89 15.24 -2.35
N SER A 24 -8.13 15.12 -1.89
CA SER A 24 -8.62 13.98 -1.12
C SER A 24 -8.26 12.61 -1.71
N SER A 25 -8.67 12.34 -2.93
CA SER A 25 -8.48 11.01 -3.55
C SER A 25 -7.03 10.75 -3.88
N SER A 26 -6.30 11.75 -4.35
CA SER A 26 -4.86 11.64 -4.62
C SER A 26 -4.08 11.39 -3.34
N THR A 27 -4.49 11.98 -2.21
CA THR A 27 -3.88 11.73 -0.90
C THR A 27 -4.05 10.27 -0.49
N VAL A 28 -5.26 9.72 -0.64
CA VAL A 28 -5.54 8.33 -0.27
C VAL A 28 -4.73 7.37 -1.14
N ALA A 29 -4.71 7.59 -2.46
CA ALA A 29 -3.96 6.76 -3.39
C ALA A 29 -2.45 6.80 -3.12
N LEU A 30 -1.88 8.01 -2.96
CA LEU A 30 -0.47 8.17 -2.64
C LEU A 30 -0.14 7.55 -1.29
N GLY A 31 -0.96 7.81 -0.28
CA GLY A 31 -0.74 7.29 1.06
C GLY A 31 -0.73 5.76 1.12
N ARG A 32 -1.69 5.11 0.48
CA ARG A 32 -1.74 3.64 0.38
C ARG A 32 -0.49 3.09 -0.29
N THR A 33 0.00 3.73 -1.34
CA THR A 33 1.22 3.31 -2.03
C THR A 33 2.46 3.45 -1.15
N LEU A 34 2.58 4.55 -0.40
CA LEU A 34 3.67 4.75 0.55
C LEU A 34 3.66 3.67 1.64
N ILE A 35 2.49 3.36 2.20
CA ILE A 35 2.34 2.34 3.23
C ILE A 35 2.71 0.95 2.69
N ALA A 36 2.24 0.60 1.49
CA ALA A 36 2.59 -0.66 0.84
C ALA A 36 4.11 -0.79 0.69
N ASN A 37 4.79 0.28 0.28
CA ASN A 37 6.25 0.26 0.13
C ASN A 37 6.96 0.15 1.49
N GLN A 38 6.46 0.81 2.52
CA GLN A 38 7.01 0.65 3.87
C GLN A 38 6.92 -0.79 4.36
N ILE A 39 5.80 -1.46 4.11
CA ILE A 39 5.60 -2.87 4.45
C ILE A 39 6.58 -3.75 3.66
N LEU A 40 6.68 -3.52 2.35
CA LEU A 40 7.55 -4.29 1.48
C LEU A 40 9.02 -4.12 1.89
N ALA A 41 9.43 -2.90 2.20
CA ALA A 41 10.78 -2.59 2.68
C ALA A 41 11.08 -3.25 4.03
N ALA A 42 10.13 -3.23 4.96
CA ALA A 42 10.28 -3.87 6.27
C ALA A 42 10.45 -5.39 6.16
N ASN A 43 9.97 -5.99 5.09
CA ASN A 43 10.06 -7.43 4.84
C ASN A 43 11.38 -7.85 4.18
N GLN A 44 12.23 -6.89 3.79
CA GLN A 44 13.52 -7.19 3.17
C GLN A 44 14.59 -7.47 4.21
N LYS A 45 15.53 -8.35 3.86
CA LYS A 45 16.72 -8.62 4.68
C LYS A 45 17.90 -7.80 4.15
N GLY A 46 18.68 -7.23 5.08
CA GLY A 46 19.86 -6.44 4.72
C GLY A 46 19.48 -5.04 4.21
N GLU A 47 20.46 -4.35 3.64
CA GLU A 47 20.25 -3.02 3.07
C GLU A 47 19.76 -3.12 1.62
N SER A 48 18.66 -2.47 1.33
CA SER A 48 18.14 -2.38 -0.04
C SER A 48 17.29 -1.14 -0.21
N LYS A 49 17.10 -0.76 -1.47
CA LYS A 49 16.22 0.32 -1.88
C LYS A 49 15.08 -0.29 -2.70
N ILE A 50 13.85 0.05 -2.33
CA ILE A 50 12.67 -0.51 -2.97
C ILE A 50 11.89 0.62 -3.64
N THR A 51 11.64 0.48 -4.93
CA THR A 51 10.74 1.36 -5.68
C THR A 51 9.44 0.61 -5.94
N VAL A 52 8.33 1.22 -5.56
CA VAL A 52 7.00 0.73 -5.90
C VAL A 52 6.37 1.72 -6.87
N LYS A 53 5.85 1.20 -7.98
CA LYS A 53 5.11 1.99 -8.96
C LYS A 53 3.72 1.40 -9.10
N VAL A 54 2.71 2.25 -8.95
CA VAL A 54 1.34 1.90 -9.31
C VAL A 54 1.02 2.69 -10.57
N ILE A 55 0.90 1.98 -11.68
CA ILE A 55 0.74 2.59 -13.00
C ILE A 55 -0.66 2.28 -13.49
N GLY A 56 -1.49 3.31 -13.60
CA GLY A 56 -2.86 3.19 -14.08
C GLY A 56 -3.09 3.98 -15.35
N ASN A 57 -4.23 3.74 -15.99
CA ASN A 57 -4.60 4.40 -17.24
C ASN A 57 -5.75 5.40 -17.07
N SER A 58 -6.03 5.83 -15.85
CA SER A 58 -7.09 6.80 -15.56
C SER A 58 -6.52 8.06 -14.91
N SER A 59 -7.34 8.79 -14.16
CA SER A 59 -7.08 10.17 -13.72
C SER A 59 -5.81 10.36 -12.88
N PHE A 60 -5.43 9.37 -12.06
CA PHE A 60 -4.24 9.50 -11.22
C PHE A 60 -2.94 9.43 -12.02
N GLY A 61 -2.93 8.74 -13.16
CA GLY A 61 -1.68 8.43 -13.86
C GLY A 61 -0.87 7.41 -13.08
N HIS A 62 0.39 7.72 -12.80
CA HIS A 62 1.25 6.84 -12.02
C HIS A 62 1.54 7.40 -10.63
N ILE A 63 1.83 6.49 -9.70
CA ILE A 63 2.31 6.80 -8.35
C ILE A 63 3.64 6.09 -8.19
N ILE A 64 4.66 6.80 -7.72
CA ILE A 64 5.99 6.24 -7.49
C ILE A 64 6.37 6.48 -6.04
N SER A 65 6.83 5.43 -5.38
CA SER A 65 7.33 5.47 -4.01
C SER A 65 8.70 4.82 -3.95
N VAL A 66 9.62 5.42 -3.20
CA VAL A 66 10.96 4.88 -2.95
C VAL A 66 11.13 4.76 -1.44
N ALA A 67 11.54 3.57 -1.00
CA ALA A 67 11.80 3.29 0.40
C ALA A 67 13.17 2.63 0.56
N ASP A 68 13.74 2.75 1.76
CA ASP A 68 14.89 1.96 2.16
C ASP A 68 14.54 1.06 3.34
N THR A 69 15.45 0.18 3.70
CA THR A 69 15.25 -0.77 4.80
C THR A 69 15.51 -0.14 6.18
N LYS A 70 15.82 1.16 6.21
CA LYS A 70 15.99 1.94 7.45
C LYS A 70 14.72 2.65 7.89
N GLY A 71 13.61 2.49 7.14
CA GLY A 71 12.31 3.08 7.46
C GLY A 71 12.01 4.39 6.76
N HIS A 72 12.88 4.87 5.87
CA HIS A 72 12.61 6.07 5.09
C HIS A 72 11.76 5.74 3.88
N VAL A 73 10.76 6.57 3.60
CA VAL A 73 9.91 6.44 2.43
C VAL A 73 9.53 7.82 1.92
N LYS A 74 9.51 7.95 0.61
CA LYS A 74 9.02 9.15 -0.10
C LYS A 74 8.34 8.73 -1.38
N GLY A 75 7.54 9.61 -1.94
CA GLY A 75 6.88 9.34 -3.21
C GLY A 75 6.06 10.51 -3.69
N TYR A 76 5.50 10.34 -4.88
CA TYR A 76 4.62 11.31 -5.49
C TYR A 76 3.57 10.63 -6.36
N ILE A 77 2.53 11.38 -6.69
CA ILE A 77 1.48 10.97 -7.62
C ILE A 77 1.49 11.95 -8.80
N GLN A 78 1.35 11.43 -10.01
CA GLN A 78 1.42 12.24 -11.24
C GLN A 78 0.38 13.36 -11.23
N ASN A 79 -0.86 13.04 -10.87
CA ASN A 79 -1.94 14.00 -10.82
C ASN A 79 -2.42 14.20 -9.37
N PRO A 80 -1.83 15.16 -8.63
CA PRO A 80 -2.17 15.36 -7.22
C PRO A 80 -3.54 16.02 -7.01
N GLY A 81 -4.13 16.59 -8.06
CA GLY A 81 -5.37 17.37 -7.98
C GLY A 81 -6.65 16.57 -8.19
N VAL A 82 -6.63 15.26 -8.07
CA VAL A 82 -7.87 14.46 -8.21
C VAL A 82 -8.62 14.47 -6.88
N ASP A 83 -9.82 15.04 -6.93
CA ASP A 83 -10.70 15.17 -5.79
C ASP A 83 -12.04 14.53 -6.11
N ILE A 84 -12.37 13.47 -5.40
CA ILE A 84 -13.56 12.69 -5.65
C ILE A 84 -14.50 12.85 -4.46
N LYS A 85 -15.78 13.03 -4.76
CA LYS A 85 -16.79 13.09 -3.71
C LYS A 85 -16.83 11.76 -2.96
N LYS A 86 -16.82 11.84 -1.66
CA LYS A 86 -16.99 10.69 -0.77
C LYS A 86 -18.31 9.98 -1.09
N THR A 87 -18.33 8.66 -0.96
CA THR A 87 -19.57 7.89 -1.04
C THR A 87 -20.51 8.28 0.11
N ALA A 88 -21.77 7.84 0.06
CA ALA A 88 -22.73 8.08 1.14
C ALA A 88 -22.24 7.56 2.51
N THR A 89 -21.35 6.57 2.52
CA THR A 89 -20.73 6.02 3.73
C THR A 89 -19.47 6.76 4.19
N GLY A 90 -19.06 7.80 3.46
CA GLY A 90 -17.82 8.56 3.74
C GLY A 90 -16.55 7.91 3.24
N GLU A 91 -16.64 6.77 2.57
CA GLU A 91 -15.50 6.06 2.03
C GLU A 91 -14.96 6.74 0.77
N VAL A 92 -13.63 6.83 0.64
CA VAL A 92 -12.97 7.36 -0.55
C VAL A 92 -12.52 6.18 -1.41
N LEU A 93 -13.19 5.99 -2.55
CA LEU A 93 -12.83 4.98 -3.54
C LEU A 93 -11.84 5.57 -4.53
N VAL A 94 -10.74 4.88 -4.77
CA VAL A 94 -9.69 5.34 -5.68
C VAL A 94 -9.59 4.48 -6.96
N GLY A 95 -10.09 3.25 -6.92
CA GLY A 95 -9.99 2.29 -8.03
C GLY A 95 -10.44 2.82 -9.38
N PRO A 96 -11.64 3.43 -9.51
CA PRO A 96 -12.10 3.96 -10.80
C PRO A 96 -11.18 5.02 -11.41
N PHE A 97 -10.40 5.72 -10.59
CA PHE A 97 -9.48 6.78 -11.02
C PHE A 97 -8.05 6.28 -11.20
N MET A 98 -7.76 5.08 -10.75
CA MET A 98 -6.54 4.36 -11.09
C MET A 98 -6.69 3.68 -12.45
N GLY A 99 -7.81 3.03 -12.69
CA GLY A 99 -8.07 2.29 -13.92
C GLY A 99 -7.33 0.97 -13.97
N GLN A 100 -7.09 0.50 -15.19
CA GLN A 100 -6.31 -0.71 -15.44
C GLN A 100 -4.83 -0.38 -15.47
N GLY A 101 -3.99 -1.32 -15.06
CA GLY A 101 -2.56 -1.12 -15.08
C GLY A 101 -1.78 -2.16 -14.29
N GLN A 102 -0.67 -1.75 -13.70
CA GLN A 102 0.30 -2.64 -13.07
C GLN A 102 0.71 -2.13 -11.70
N PHE A 103 0.92 -3.07 -10.78
CA PHE A 103 1.66 -2.87 -9.55
C PHE A 103 3.08 -3.39 -9.79
N VAL A 104 4.08 -2.52 -9.66
CA VAL A 104 5.48 -2.85 -9.99
C VAL A 104 6.34 -2.63 -8.77
N SER A 105 7.24 -3.56 -8.49
CA SER A 105 8.29 -3.36 -7.50
C SER A 105 9.67 -3.52 -8.15
N ILE A 106 10.62 -2.71 -7.70
CA ILE A 106 12.02 -2.79 -8.11
C ILE A 106 12.84 -2.80 -6.83
N ILE A 107 13.56 -3.89 -6.58
CA ILE A 107 14.38 -4.05 -5.38
C ILE A 107 15.84 -4.00 -5.79
N ASP A 108 16.56 -2.99 -5.29
CA ASP A 108 17.99 -2.81 -5.54
C ASP A 108 18.76 -3.15 -4.27
N TYR A 109 19.55 -4.21 -4.33
CA TYR A 109 20.37 -4.68 -3.21
C TYR A 109 21.75 -4.02 -3.14
N GLY A 110 22.03 -3.04 -4.03
CA GLY A 110 23.30 -2.34 -4.09
C GLY A 110 24.37 -3.08 -4.89
N THR A 111 24.16 -4.34 -5.21
CA THR A 111 25.09 -5.17 -6.02
C THR A 111 24.28 -5.96 -7.04
N GLY A 112 24.81 -6.07 -8.26
CA GLY A 112 24.14 -6.78 -9.35
C GLY A 112 22.99 -5.97 -9.94
N ASN A 113 22.14 -6.63 -10.72
CA ASN A 113 21.00 -5.99 -11.34
C ASN A 113 19.82 -5.92 -10.35
N PRO A 114 19.02 -4.84 -10.37
CA PRO A 114 17.81 -4.77 -9.58
C PRO A 114 16.82 -5.88 -9.97
N TYR A 115 16.09 -6.38 -8.98
CA TYR A 115 15.04 -7.35 -9.19
C TYR A 115 13.72 -6.62 -9.44
N THR A 116 13.14 -6.79 -10.63
CA THR A 116 11.88 -6.16 -11.01
C THR A 116 10.78 -7.20 -11.09
N SER A 117 9.63 -6.91 -10.50
CA SER A 117 8.46 -7.77 -10.51
C SER A 117 7.22 -6.93 -10.74
N SER A 118 6.23 -7.46 -11.46
CA SER A 118 4.99 -6.75 -11.69
C SER A 118 3.79 -7.69 -11.74
N THR A 119 2.64 -7.19 -11.32
CA THR A 119 1.35 -7.88 -11.42
C THR A 119 0.29 -6.90 -11.92
N PRO A 120 -0.74 -7.38 -12.63
CA PRO A 120 -1.83 -6.51 -13.04
C PRO A 120 -2.62 -6.00 -11.83
N LEU A 121 -3.18 -4.80 -11.95
CA LEU A 121 -4.09 -4.27 -10.95
C LEU A 121 -5.39 -5.08 -10.97
N ILE A 122 -5.88 -5.42 -9.78
CA ILE A 122 -7.12 -6.17 -9.58
C ILE A 122 -8.29 -5.21 -9.40
N SER A 123 -8.17 -4.24 -8.49
CA SER A 123 -9.21 -3.27 -8.20
C SER A 123 -8.78 -1.82 -8.40
N GLY A 124 -7.47 -1.56 -8.32
CA GLY A 124 -6.95 -0.20 -8.29
C GLY A 124 -7.07 0.49 -6.94
N GLU A 125 -7.65 -0.19 -5.92
CA GLU A 125 -7.73 0.34 -4.55
C GLU A 125 -6.39 0.26 -3.82
N ILE A 126 -5.41 -0.41 -4.40
CA ILE A 126 -4.02 -0.58 -3.98
C ILE A 126 -3.86 -1.67 -2.91
N GLY A 127 -4.74 -1.75 -1.92
CA GLY A 127 -4.68 -2.80 -0.90
C GLY A 127 -4.80 -4.21 -1.48
N GLU A 128 -5.85 -4.45 -2.25
CA GLU A 128 -6.05 -5.73 -2.93
C GLU A 128 -4.95 -6.00 -3.96
N ASP A 129 -4.51 -4.97 -4.66
CA ASP A 129 -3.46 -5.07 -5.67
C ASP A 129 -2.13 -5.47 -5.04
N PHE A 130 -1.81 -4.93 -3.88
CA PHE A 130 -0.61 -5.28 -3.12
C PHE A 130 -0.69 -6.72 -2.59
N ALA A 131 -1.83 -7.13 -2.04
CA ALA A 131 -2.03 -8.50 -1.58
C ALA A 131 -1.87 -9.51 -2.73
N TYR A 132 -2.42 -9.19 -3.89
CA TYR A 132 -2.27 -10.02 -5.09
C TYR A 132 -0.81 -10.09 -5.54
N TYR A 133 -0.09 -8.96 -5.52
CA TYR A 133 1.33 -8.91 -5.82
C TYR A 133 2.13 -9.83 -4.89
N LEU A 134 1.88 -9.80 -3.58
CA LEU A 134 2.58 -10.65 -2.62
C LEU A 134 2.33 -12.14 -2.88
N THR A 135 1.11 -12.50 -3.24
CA THR A 135 0.75 -13.89 -3.54
C THR A 135 1.40 -14.38 -4.83
N GLU A 136 1.31 -13.59 -5.90
CA GLU A 136 1.75 -14.01 -7.25
C GLU A 136 3.27 -13.87 -7.45
N SER A 137 3.85 -12.76 -7.01
CA SER A 137 5.26 -12.48 -7.26
C SER A 137 6.17 -13.01 -6.17
N GLU A 138 5.74 -12.97 -4.92
CA GLU A 138 6.54 -13.45 -3.78
C GLU A 138 6.08 -14.82 -3.28
N GLN A 139 5.00 -15.35 -3.87
CA GLN A 139 4.43 -16.67 -3.53
C GLN A 139 4.11 -16.81 -2.03
N THR A 140 3.74 -15.69 -1.41
CA THR A 140 3.42 -15.63 0.01
C THR A 140 2.01 -15.10 0.20
N PRO A 141 1.02 -15.97 0.46
CA PRO A 141 -0.34 -15.53 0.73
C PRO A 141 -0.35 -14.53 1.89
N SER A 142 -0.98 -13.38 1.69
CA SER A 142 -0.95 -12.29 2.65
C SER A 142 -2.31 -11.62 2.79
N ALA A 143 -2.66 -11.23 4.01
CA ALA A 143 -3.74 -10.30 4.26
C ALA A 143 -3.12 -8.92 4.47
N VAL A 144 -3.70 -7.90 3.85
CA VAL A 144 -3.17 -6.54 3.84
C VAL A 144 -4.29 -5.55 4.13
N GLY A 145 -4.01 -4.58 4.99
CA GLY A 145 -4.83 -3.39 5.14
C GLY A 145 -3.98 -2.15 4.93
N LEU A 146 -4.44 -1.26 4.06
CA LEU A 146 -3.79 0.02 3.78
C LEU A 146 -4.84 1.10 3.99
N ASN A 147 -4.68 1.94 5.03
CA ASN A 147 -5.72 2.87 5.43
C ASN A 147 -5.18 4.29 5.51
N VAL A 148 -5.91 5.21 4.88
CA VAL A 148 -5.68 6.64 4.99
C VAL A 148 -7.03 7.28 5.31
N LEU A 149 -7.17 7.85 6.50
CA LEU A 149 -8.38 8.52 6.93
C LEU A 149 -8.15 10.03 6.90
N LEU A 150 -9.05 10.75 6.24
CA LEU A 150 -9.01 12.21 6.16
C LEU A 150 -10.00 12.80 7.15
N ASP A 151 -9.69 14.03 7.64
CA ASP A 151 -10.62 14.78 8.46
C ASP A 151 -11.63 15.54 7.58
N GLU A 152 -12.47 16.38 8.20
CA GLU A 152 -13.51 17.15 7.51
C GLU A 152 -12.94 18.16 6.50
N GLU A 153 -11.67 18.54 6.65
CA GLU A 153 -10.96 19.47 5.75
C GLU A 153 -10.11 18.72 4.72
N ASP A 154 -10.29 17.41 4.58
CA ASP A 154 -9.53 16.51 3.69
C ASP A 154 -8.03 16.47 4.02
N LYS A 155 -7.67 16.74 5.27
CA LYS A 155 -6.30 16.55 5.77
C LYS A 155 -6.14 15.17 6.39
N VAL A 156 -4.95 14.62 6.31
CA VAL A 156 -4.65 13.30 6.89
C VAL A 156 -4.85 13.35 8.40
N LYS A 157 -5.83 12.58 8.87
CA LYS A 157 -6.13 12.41 10.29
C LYS A 157 -5.30 11.27 10.87
N VAL A 158 -5.34 10.11 10.22
CA VAL A 158 -4.58 8.94 10.59
C VAL A 158 -4.28 8.12 9.34
N ALA A 159 -3.10 7.52 9.28
CA ALA A 159 -2.75 6.60 8.22
C ALA A 159 -1.92 5.46 8.79
N GLY A 160 -2.10 4.28 8.22
CA GLY A 160 -1.36 3.10 8.65
C GLY A 160 -1.79 1.86 7.91
N GLY A 161 -1.13 0.78 8.20
CA GLY A 161 -1.42 -0.47 7.53
C GLY A 161 -0.95 -1.67 8.32
N PHE A 162 -1.35 -2.82 7.84
CA PHE A 162 -0.87 -4.09 8.36
C PHE A 162 -0.66 -5.09 7.23
N MET A 163 0.17 -6.06 7.49
CA MET A 163 0.33 -7.25 6.66
C MET A 163 0.45 -8.46 7.56
N LEU A 164 -0.30 -9.50 7.24
CA LEU A 164 -0.18 -10.80 7.86
C LEU A 164 0.14 -11.83 6.78
N GLN A 165 1.30 -12.48 6.90
CA GLN A 165 1.75 -13.49 5.95
C GLN A 165 1.68 -14.87 6.55
N VAL A 166 1.23 -15.83 5.74
CA VAL A 166 1.27 -17.25 6.06
C VAL A 166 2.64 -17.80 5.66
N LEU A 167 3.44 -18.23 6.63
CA LEU A 167 4.75 -18.82 6.36
C LEU A 167 4.63 -20.30 6.03
N PRO A 168 5.62 -20.89 5.30
CA PRO A 168 5.63 -22.31 5.01
C PRO A 168 5.49 -23.15 6.29
N GLY A 169 4.65 -24.20 6.24
CA GLY A 169 4.41 -25.09 7.36
C GLY A 169 3.23 -24.72 8.25
N ALA A 170 2.51 -23.63 7.96
CA ALA A 170 1.28 -23.31 8.68
C ALA A 170 0.20 -24.34 8.37
N SER A 171 -0.51 -24.83 9.41
CA SER A 171 -1.60 -25.78 9.22
C SER A 171 -2.86 -25.06 8.70
N GLU A 172 -3.75 -25.82 8.03
CA GLU A 172 -5.02 -25.27 7.55
C GLU A 172 -5.86 -24.70 8.69
N GLU A 173 -5.80 -25.33 9.88
CA GLU A 173 -6.50 -24.85 11.07
C GLU A 173 -5.96 -23.50 11.54
N GLU A 174 -4.64 -23.32 11.53
CA GLU A 174 -4.02 -22.05 11.87
C GLU A 174 -4.42 -20.97 10.88
N ILE A 175 -4.41 -21.28 9.59
CA ILE A 175 -4.81 -20.34 8.53
C ILE A 175 -6.27 -19.92 8.73
N ALA A 176 -7.18 -20.88 8.94
CA ALA A 176 -8.61 -20.59 9.16
C ALA A 176 -8.83 -19.73 10.41
N ARG A 177 -8.08 -19.99 11.48
CA ARG A 177 -8.15 -19.21 12.72
C ARG A 177 -7.74 -17.76 12.50
N TYR A 178 -6.68 -17.53 11.76
CA TYR A 178 -6.19 -16.17 11.47
C TYR A 178 -7.11 -15.43 10.51
N GLU A 179 -7.62 -16.09 9.47
CA GLU A 179 -8.61 -15.50 8.56
C GLU A 179 -9.83 -15.00 9.31
N LYS A 180 -10.34 -15.81 10.26
CA LYS A 180 -11.45 -15.42 11.10
C LYS A 180 -11.13 -14.18 11.96
N ARG A 181 -9.94 -14.15 12.56
CA ARG A 181 -9.51 -13.01 13.37
C ARG A 181 -9.40 -11.74 12.54
N ILE A 182 -8.89 -11.83 11.32
CA ILE A 182 -8.78 -10.67 10.42
C ILE A 182 -10.16 -10.13 10.08
N GLN A 183 -11.12 -11.00 9.78
CA GLN A 183 -12.50 -10.59 9.49
C GLN A 183 -13.18 -9.91 10.68
N GLU A 184 -12.80 -10.28 11.91
CA GLU A 184 -13.32 -9.71 13.14
C GLU A 184 -12.60 -8.44 13.60
N MET A 185 -11.45 -8.10 12.97
CA MET A 185 -10.70 -6.90 13.33
C MET A 185 -11.42 -5.64 12.85
N PRO A 186 -11.49 -4.58 13.69
CA PRO A 186 -11.95 -3.27 13.21
C PRO A 186 -10.95 -2.70 12.22
N ALA A 187 -11.42 -1.80 11.35
CA ALA A 187 -10.52 -1.10 10.44
C ALA A 187 -9.48 -0.29 11.23
N ILE A 188 -8.23 -0.31 10.77
CA ILE A 188 -7.10 0.37 11.47
C ILE A 188 -7.38 1.87 11.64
N SER A 189 -8.16 2.46 10.74
CA SER A 189 -8.50 3.88 10.74
C SER A 189 -9.69 4.25 11.62
N THR A 190 -10.28 3.31 12.33
CA THR A 190 -11.45 3.59 13.21
C THR A 190 -11.09 3.69 14.72
#